data_f88044d19c722feb19e3a6b6a23fd65e
#
_entry.id   f88044d19c722feb19e3a6b6a23fd65e
#
_cell.length_a   1.000
_cell.length_b   1.000
_cell.length_c   1.000
_cell.angle_alpha   90.00
_cell.angle_beta   90.00
_cell.angle_gamma   90.00
#
_symmetry.space_group_name_H-M   'P 1'
#
loop_
_entity.id
_entity.type
_entity.pdbx_description
1 polymer ?
#
loop_
_entity_poly.entity_id
_entity_poly.type
_entity_poly.pdbx_seq_one_letter_code
_entity_poly.pdbx_strand_id
1 'polypeptide(L)'
;MSARQDAAPARQRDAVRTRSEILEVATREFAEHGLAGARVDEIAARTRTTKRMIYYYFGGKEQLYIEVLEAAYARIRSVEREVDVEHLDPREAIRRLAELTFDHHDAHPEFIRLVSIENIHHAEHMRKSKQLASLKNPVIELIERILERGHAAGVFRREVDPIDVHMMISAFCVFRVANRHTFKTLFDRDLADPDRRDHYRGMLGDMVVEYLSASD
;
A
#
# COMPACT_ATOMS: atom_id res chain seq x y z
N MET A 1 -18.14 9.54 46.61
CA MET A 1 -16.80 9.36 46.02
C MET A 1 -16.91 8.33 44.89
N SER A 2 -17.36 8.74 43.72
CA SER A 2 -17.35 7.81 42.54
C SER A 2 -17.53 8.60 41.25
N ALA A 3 -16.49 9.27 40.77
CA ALA A 3 -16.50 9.96 39.45
C ALA A 3 -15.11 9.99 38.77
N ARG A 4 -14.15 9.15 39.17
CA ARG A 4 -12.79 9.15 38.62
C ARG A 4 -12.39 7.89 37.81
N GLN A 5 -13.24 6.86 37.72
CA GLN A 5 -12.88 5.59 37.06
C GLN A 5 -13.25 5.53 35.57
N ASP A 6 -14.19 6.36 35.06
CA ASP A 6 -14.63 6.32 33.65
C ASP A 6 -13.84 7.22 32.69
N ALA A 7 -12.99 8.09 33.19
CA ALA A 7 -12.26 9.08 32.36
C ALA A 7 -11.03 8.49 31.63
N ALA A 8 -10.42 7.42 32.11
CA ALA A 8 -9.22 6.83 31.53
C ALA A 8 -9.46 6.16 30.14
N PRO A 9 -10.50 5.32 29.96
CA PRO A 9 -10.77 4.69 28.67
C PRO A 9 -11.26 5.69 27.60
N ALA A 10 -11.89 6.80 27.98
CA ALA A 10 -12.29 7.86 27.05
C ALA A 10 -11.08 8.63 26.53
N ARG A 11 -10.16 9.05 27.42
CA ARG A 11 -8.91 9.74 27.05
C ARG A 11 -8.00 8.89 26.17
N GLN A 12 -7.92 7.58 26.42
CA GLN A 12 -7.12 6.68 25.61
C GLN A 12 -7.71 6.53 24.20
N ARG A 13 -9.03 6.44 24.05
CA ARG A 13 -9.72 6.41 22.76
C ARG A 13 -9.52 7.72 21.98
N ASP A 14 -9.58 8.85 22.66
CA ASP A 14 -9.33 10.16 22.04
C ASP A 14 -7.88 10.30 21.55
N ALA A 15 -6.91 9.80 22.32
CA ALA A 15 -5.50 9.81 21.93
C ALA A 15 -5.25 8.92 20.69
N VAL A 16 -5.83 7.72 20.64
CA VAL A 16 -5.72 6.81 19.48
C VAL A 16 -6.35 7.46 18.24
N ARG A 17 -7.53 8.05 18.37
CA ARG A 17 -8.21 8.73 17.27
C ARG A 17 -7.37 9.92 16.75
N THR A 18 -6.89 10.77 17.65
CA THR A 18 -6.04 11.91 17.30
C THR A 18 -4.77 11.47 16.57
N ARG A 19 -4.12 10.40 17.05
CA ARG A 19 -2.94 9.85 16.42
C ARG A 19 -3.22 9.33 15.00
N SER A 20 -4.35 8.64 14.79
CA SER A 20 -4.79 8.16 13.49
C SER A 20 -5.08 9.32 12.52
N GLU A 21 -5.78 10.38 12.99
CA GLU A 21 -6.06 11.58 12.19
C GLU A 21 -4.76 12.28 11.76
N ILE A 22 -3.77 12.38 12.66
CA ILE A 22 -2.46 12.96 12.33
C ILE A 22 -1.76 12.13 11.27
N LEU A 23 -1.73 10.80 11.38
CA LEU A 23 -1.10 9.92 10.40
C LEU A 23 -1.76 10.06 9.02
N GLU A 24 -3.08 10.14 8.96
CA GLU A 24 -3.81 10.29 7.70
C GLU A 24 -3.48 11.62 6.99
N VAL A 25 -3.47 12.73 7.73
CA VAL A 25 -3.11 14.04 7.16
C VAL A 25 -1.64 14.09 6.80
N ALA A 26 -0.76 13.53 7.64
CA ALA A 26 0.67 13.45 7.39
C ALA A 26 1.00 12.61 6.15
N THR A 27 0.26 11.52 5.90
CA THR A 27 0.41 10.70 4.69
C THR A 27 0.24 11.55 3.44
N ARG A 28 -0.82 12.35 3.37
CA ARG A 28 -1.07 13.25 2.23
C ARG A 28 0.01 14.33 2.10
N GLU A 29 0.38 14.97 3.20
CA GLU A 29 1.40 16.02 3.22
C GLU A 29 2.77 15.51 2.76
N PHE A 30 3.19 14.34 3.26
CA PHE A 30 4.46 13.73 2.86
C PHE A 30 4.44 13.18 1.43
N ALA A 31 3.32 12.62 0.98
CA ALA A 31 3.17 12.14 -0.39
C ALA A 31 3.22 13.29 -1.42
N GLU A 32 2.83 14.49 -1.03
CA GLU A 32 2.84 15.67 -1.91
C GLU A 32 4.18 16.40 -1.90
N HIS A 33 4.80 16.55 -0.74
CA HIS A 33 5.96 17.43 -0.56
C HIS A 33 7.27 16.71 -0.20
N GLY A 34 7.22 15.38 0.01
CA GLY A 34 8.35 14.60 0.54
C GLY A 34 8.70 14.98 1.98
N LEU A 35 9.68 14.29 2.55
CA LEU A 35 10.12 14.58 3.92
C LEU A 35 10.70 16.01 4.03
N ALA A 36 11.50 16.46 3.08
CA ALA A 36 12.12 17.78 3.16
C ALA A 36 11.09 18.92 3.07
N GLY A 37 10.17 18.85 2.11
CA GLY A 37 9.21 19.92 1.80
C GLY A 37 7.99 19.96 2.71
N ALA A 38 7.56 18.84 3.28
CA ALA A 38 6.39 18.78 4.14
C ALA A 38 6.54 19.64 5.40
N ARG A 39 5.43 20.22 5.87
CA ARG A 39 5.40 21.15 7.02
C ARG A 39 4.52 20.61 8.14
N VAL A 40 5.13 20.38 9.31
CA VAL A 40 4.41 19.89 10.51
C VAL A 40 3.34 20.90 10.97
N ASP A 41 3.54 22.18 10.71
CA ASP A 41 2.56 23.22 11.02
C ASP A 41 1.29 23.07 10.16
N GLU A 42 1.41 22.67 8.89
CA GLU A 42 0.26 22.38 8.01
C GLU A 42 -0.50 21.12 8.49
N ILE A 43 0.24 20.07 8.89
CA ILE A 43 -0.37 18.87 9.48
C ILE A 43 -1.16 19.24 10.74
N ALA A 44 -0.57 20.05 11.62
CA ALA A 44 -1.21 20.49 12.84
C ALA A 44 -2.49 21.28 12.58
N ALA A 45 -2.45 22.22 11.63
CA ALA A 45 -3.61 23.04 11.25
C ALA A 45 -4.79 22.20 10.73
N ARG A 46 -4.50 21.18 9.89
CA ARG A 46 -5.51 20.30 9.29
C ARG A 46 -6.08 19.25 10.27
N THR A 47 -5.39 18.95 11.36
CA THR A 47 -5.81 17.97 12.39
C THR A 47 -6.35 18.62 13.66
N ARG A 48 -6.53 19.94 13.67
CA ARG A 48 -6.98 20.70 14.84
C ARG A 48 -6.17 20.42 16.11
N THR A 49 -4.88 20.10 15.94
CA THR A 49 -3.92 19.85 17.01
C THR A 49 -2.80 20.88 16.99
N THR A 50 -1.79 20.72 17.80
CA THR A 50 -0.62 21.60 17.84
C THR A 50 0.64 20.86 17.42
N LYS A 51 1.61 21.57 16.86
CA LYS A 51 2.94 21.01 16.54
C LYS A 51 3.57 20.31 17.76
N ARG A 52 3.38 20.87 18.96
CA ARG A 52 3.85 20.27 20.22
C ARG A 52 3.22 18.90 20.46
N MET A 53 1.92 18.75 20.18
CA MET A 53 1.22 17.47 20.34
C MET A 53 1.68 16.46 19.29
N ILE A 54 1.95 16.88 18.06
CA ILE A 54 2.51 15.99 17.04
C ILE A 54 3.87 15.45 17.50
N TYR A 55 4.76 16.31 17.99
CA TYR A 55 6.06 15.87 18.52
C TYR A 55 5.94 15.01 19.78
N TYR A 56 4.92 15.25 20.60
CA TYR A 56 4.64 14.39 21.74
C TYR A 56 4.25 12.96 21.32
N TYR A 57 3.43 12.81 20.26
CA TYR A 57 2.98 11.49 19.76
C TYR A 57 4.05 10.76 18.96
N PHE A 58 4.86 11.48 18.21
CA PHE A 58 5.74 10.89 17.20
C PHE A 58 7.23 11.20 17.41
N GLY A 59 7.60 12.03 18.37
CA GLY A 59 8.99 12.39 18.65
C GLY A 59 9.58 13.43 17.68
N GLY A 60 9.20 13.42 16.41
CA GLY A 60 9.72 14.35 15.41
C GLY A 60 9.16 14.11 14.02
N LYS A 61 9.50 14.99 13.08
CA LYS A 61 9.02 14.94 11.69
C LYS A 61 9.49 13.67 10.97
N GLU A 62 10.74 13.27 11.17
CA GLU A 62 11.31 12.06 10.56
C GLU A 62 10.64 10.79 11.11
N GLN A 63 10.43 10.72 12.42
CA GLN A 63 9.75 9.59 13.03
C GLN A 63 8.28 9.49 12.58
N LEU A 64 7.59 10.64 12.47
CA LEU A 64 6.25 10.70 11.89
C LEU A 64 6.23 10.18 10.45
N TYR A 65 7.24 10.53 9.65
CA TYR A 65 7.37 10.03 8.27
C TYR A 65 7.58 8.51 8.23
N ILE A 66 8.43 7.97 9.09
CA ILE A 66 8.65 6.52 9.21
C ILE A 66 7.33 5.81 9.59
N GLU A 67 6.58 6.34 10.54
CA GLU A 67 5.29 5.75 10.93
C GLU A 67 4.23 5.87 9.84
N VAL A 68 4.28 6.90 9.01
CA VAL A 68 3.45 7.01 7.80
C VAL A 68 3.78 5.89 6.82
N LEU A 69 5.07 5.61 6.56
CA LEU A 69 5.48 4.48 5.72
C LEU A 69 5.01 3.14 6.31
N GLU A 70 5.19 2.92 7.61
CA GLU A 70 4.73 1.72 8.31
C GLU A 70 3.22 1.51 8.18
N ALA A 71 2.43 2.57 8.39
CA ALA A 71 0.97 2.52 8.26
C ALA A 71 0.52 2.24 6.82
N ALA A 72 1.19 2.85 5.83
CA ALA A 72 0.89 2.65 4.42
C ALA A 72 1.16 1.20 3.98
N TYR A 73 2.30 0.62 4.39
CA TYR A 73 2.60 -0.80 4.14
C TYR A 73 1.67 -1.75 4.90
N ALA A 74 1.31 -1.44 6.15
CA ALA A 74 0.37 -2.26 6.91
C ALA A 74 -1.02 -2.32 6.25
N ARG A 75 -1.46 -1.23 5.61
CA ARG A 75 -2.74 -1.16 4.90
C ARG A 75 -2.77 -2.08 3.69
N ILE A 76 -1.78 -2.06 2.81
CA ILE A 76 -1.74 -2.98 1.66
C ILE A 76 -1.67 -4.43 2.12
N ARG A 77 -0.89 -4.74 3.17
CA ARG A 77 -0.81 -6.10 3.73
C ARG A 77 -2.13 -6.59 4.31
N SER A 78 -2.99 -5.71 4.81
CA SER A 78 -4.33 -6.11 5.27
C SER A 78 -5.22 -6.54 4.11
N VAL A 79 -5.16 -5.83 2.99
CA VAL A 79 -5.93 -6.15 1.77
C VAL A 79 -5.50 -7.48 1.17
N GLU A 80 -4.20 -7.74 1.09
CA GLU A 80 -3.65 -8.99 0.56
C GLU A 80 -4.11 -10.23 1.36
N ARG A 81 -4.37 -10.08 2.68
CA ARG A 81 -4.89 -11.16 3.52
C ARG A 81 -6.38 -11.48 3.30
N GLU A 82 -7.11 -10.63 2.58
CA GLU A 82 -8.52 -10.88 2.26
C GLU A 82 -8.70 -11.91 1.15
N VAL A 83 -7.62 -12.32 0.48
CA VAL A 83 -7.69 -13.33 -0.56
C VAL A 83 -7.91 -14.70 0.07
N ASP A 84 -9.05 -15.32 -0.26
CA ASP A 84 -9.35 -16.69 0.13
C ASP A 84 -8.60 -17.69 -0.76
N VAL A 85 -7.42 -18.08 -0.28
CA VAL A 85 -6.54 -19.00 -1.03
C VAL A 85 -7.06 -20.45 -0.98
N GLU A 86 -7.78 -20.80 0.07
CA GLU A 86 -8.16 -22.19 0.32
C GLU A 86 -9.35 -22.65 -0.53
N HIS A 87 -10.31 -21.75 -0.79
CA HIS A 87 -11.58 -22.09 -1.44
C HIS A 87 -11.69 -21.64 -2.89
N LEU A 88 -10.91 -20.63 -3.32
CA LEU A 88 -10.92 -20.19 -4.70
C LEU A 88 -10.11 -21.13 -5.62
N ASP A 89 -10.53 -21.26 -6.88
CA ASP A 89 -9.69 -21.84 -7.94
C ASP A 89 -8.36 -21.07 -8.04
N PRO A 90 -7.22 -21.72 -8.30
CA PRO A 90 -5.91 -21.03 -8.34
C PRO A 90 -5.85 -19.86 -9.33
N ARG A 91 -6.49 -19.96 -10.51
CA ARG A 91 -6.57 -18.86 -11.48
C ARG A 91 -7.39 -17.69 -10.92
N GLU A 92 -8.50 -18.01 -10.25
CA GLU A 92 -9.34 -17.01 -9.62
C GLU A 92 -8.64 -16.37 -8.41
N ALA A 93 -7.91 -17.14 -7.60
CA ALA A 93 -7.16 -16.65 -6.47
C ALA A 93 -6.07 -15.64 -6.88
N ILE A 94 -5.26 -15.95 -7.91
CA ILE A 94 -4.21 -15.04 -8.38
C ILE A 94 -4.81 -13.81 -9.07
N ARG A 95 -5.88 -13.98 -9.84
CA ARG A 95 -6.65 -12.87 -10.42
C ARG A 95 -7.15 -11.93 -9.33
N ARG A 96 -7.77 -12.49 -8.30
CA ARG A 96 -8.32 -11.72 -7.17
C ARG A 96 -7.24 -10.94 -6.44
N LEU A 97 -6.07 -11.54 -6.22
CA LEU A 97 -4.93 -10.84 -5.63
C LEU A 97 -4.47 -9.66 -6.50
N ALA A 98 -4.34 -9.87 -7.81
CA ALA A 98 -3.96 -8.81 -8.75
C ALA A 98 -4.98 -7.67 -8.76
N GLU A 99 -6.25 -7.98 -8.78
CA GLU A 99 -7.34 -7.02 -8.77
C GLU A 99 -7.45 -6.25 -7.44
N LEU A 100 -7.30 -6.92 -6.30
CA LEU A 100 -7.27 -6.25 -5.00
C LEU A 100 -6.05 -5.31 -4.85
N THR A 101 -4.90 -5.74 -5.38
CA THR A 101 -3.70 -4.88 -5.42
C THR A 101 -3.95 -3.65 -6.29
N PHE A 102 -4.58 -3.83 -7.45
CA PHE A 102 -4.97 -2.73 -8.33
C PHE A 102 -5.93 -1.77 -7.62
N ASP A 103 -7.01 -2.28 -7.02
CA ASP A 103 -8.02 -1.50 -6.32
C ASP A 103 -7.40 -0.69 -5.17
N HIS A 104 -6.47 -1.29 -4.42
CA HIS A 104 -5.76 -0.61 -3.35
C HIS A 104 -4.90 0.55 -3.87
N HIS A 105 -4.11 0.33 -4.93
CA HIS A 105 -3.24 1.37 -5.47
C HIS A 105 -4.03 2.50 -6.14
N ASP A 106 -5.17 2.17 -6.73
CA ASP A 106 -6.08 3.16 -7.31
C ASP A 106 -6.74 4.04 -6.24
N ALA A 107 -7.16 3.44 -5.13
CA ALA A 107 -7.76 4.15 -4.00
C ALA A 107 -6.75 4.94 -3.15
N HIS A 108 -5.46 4.55 -3.19
CA HIS A 108 -4.40 5.11 -2.34
C HIS A 108 -3.16 5.55 -3.15
N PRO A 109 -3.29 6.52 -4.06
CA PRO A 109 -2.16 6.99 -4.88
C PRO A 109 -1.03 7.59 -4.05
N GLU A 110 -1.31 8.07 -2.84
CA GLU A 110 -0.32 8.55 -1.88
C GLU A 110 0.68 7.46 -1.48
N PHE A 111 0.28 6.19 -1.42
CA PHE A 111 1.18 5.07 -1.18
C PHE A 111 2.28 4.99 -2.24
N ILE A 112 1.89 5.04 -3.52
CA ILE A 112 2.84 4.97 -4.64
C ILE A 112 3.78 6.17 -4.65
N ARG A 113 3.28 7.37 -4.31
CA ARG A 113 4.11 8.58 -4.20
C ARG A 113 5.16 8.43 -3.10
N LEU A 114 4.78 7.94 -1.92
CA LEU A 114 5.70 7.67 -0.81
C LEU A 114 6.77 6.65 -1.21
N VAL A 115 6.38 5.54 -1.86
CA VAL A 115 7.31 4.52 -2.37
C VAL A 115 8.27 5.13 -3.40
N SER A 116 7.77 5.98 -4.31
CA SER A 116 8.61 6.66 -5.31
C SER A 116 9.62 7.60 -4.66
N ILE A 117 9.22 8.35 -3.61
CA ILE A 117 10.12 9.21 -2.83
C ILE A 117 11.20 8.38 -2.16
N GLU A 118 10.84 7.27 -1.51
CA GLU A 118 11.82 6.37 -0.88
C GLU A 118 12.79 5.77 -1.92
N ASN A 119 12.32 5.42 -3.12
CA ASN A 119 13.23 4.95 -4.19
C ASN A 119 14.23 6.02 -4.62
N ILE A 120 13.81 7.30 -4.74
CA ILE A 120 14.71 8.42 -5.03
C ILE A 120 15.78 8.56 -3.94
N HIS A 121 15.41 8.34 -2.68
CA HIS A 121 16.28 8.42 -1.51
C HIS A 121 16.89 7.06 -1.10
N HIS A 122 16.92 6.08 -2.00
CA HIS A 122 17.53 4.76 -1.79
C HIS A 122 16.98 4.02 -0.55
N ALA A 123 15.69 4.18 -0.24
CA ALA A 123 15.00 3.60 0.92
C ALA A 123 15.64 3.95 2.28
N GLU A 124 16.20 5.16 2.41
CA GLU A 124 16.93 5.58 3.61
C GLU A 124 16.08 5.51 4.87
N HIS A 125 14.83 5.97 4.80
CA HIS A 125 13.94 6.01 5.98
C HIS A 125 13.30 4.65 6.24
N MET A 126 12.99 3.89 5.19
CA MET A 126 12.50 2.51 5.34
C MET A 126 13.48 1.63 6.10
N ARG A 127 14.80 1.77 5.84
CA ARG A 127 15.84 1.01 6.55
C ARG A 127 15.95 1.35 8.03
N LYS A 128 15.48 2.52 8.46
CA LYS A 128 15.45 2.92 9.87
C LYS A 128 14.29 2.28 10.65
N SER A 129 13.27 1.78 9.95
CA SER A 129 12.13 1.10 10.56
C SER A 129 12.45 -0.37 10.83
N LYS A 130 12.49 -0.75 12.11
CA LYS A 130 12.59 -2.17 12.50
C LYS A 130 11.34 -2.95 12.07
N GLN A 131 10.18 -2.31 12.07
CA GLN A 131 8.92 -2.91 11.68
C GLN A 131 8.92 -3.25 10.18
N LEU A 132 9.33 -2.32 9.30
CA LEU A 132 9.45 -2.58 7.86
C LEU A 132 10.54 -3.61 7.55
N ALA A 133 11.69 -3.53 8.22
CA ALA A 133 12.78 -4.49 8.04
C ALA A 133 12.43 -5.91 8.49
N SER A 134 11.54 -6.07 9.46
CA SER A 134 11.07 -7.36 9.97
C SER A 134 9.81 -7.89 9.26
N LEU A 135 9.25 -7.14 8.35
CA LEU A 135 8.10 -7.59 7.56
C LEU A 135 8.52 -8.79 6.74
N LYS A 136 8.24 -10.00 7.26
CA LYS A 136 8.03 -11.16 6.40
C LYS A 136 7.02 -10.72 5.34
N ASN A 137 7.26 -11.07 4.11
CA ASN A 137 6.42 -10.61 3.02
C ASN A 137 5.25 -11.59 2.82
N PRO A 138 4.14 -11.46 3.58
CA PRO A 138 3.06 -12.45 3.59
C PRO A 138 2.42 -12.60 2.20
N VAL A 139 2.56 -11.60 1.33
CA VAL A 139 2.08 -11.70 -0.05
C VAL A 139 2.90 -12.69 -0.87
N ILE A 140 4.20 -12.82 -0.61
CA ILE A 140 5.04 -13.80 -1.29
C ILE A 140 4.64 -15.22 -0.88
N GLU A 141 4.45 -15.47 0.42
CA GLU A 141 3.95 -16.75 0.93
C GLU A 141 2.53 -17.06 0.40
N LEU A 142 1.70 -16.05 0.20
CA LEU A 142 0.37 -16.17 -0.41
C LEU A 142 0.47 -16.60 -1.87
N ILE A 143 1.30 -15.92 -2.67
CA ILE A 143 1.52 -16.22 -4.08
C ILE A 143 2.11 -17.65 -4.21
N GLU A 144 3.10 -18.01 -3.40
CA GLU A 144 3.70 -19.35 -3.39
C GLU A 144 2.64 -20.45 -3.25
N ARG A 145 1.75 -20.33 -2.24
CA ARG A 145 0.65 -21.28 -2.06
C ARG A 145 -0.31 -21.34 -3.25
N ILE A 146 -0.60 -20.20 -3.88
CA ILE A 146 -1.47 -20.16 -5.08
C ILE A 146 -0.77 -20.89 -6.24
N LEU A 147 0.53 -20.64 -6.44
CA LEU A 147 1.32 -21.29 -7.50
C LEU A 147 1.41 -22.81 -7.29
N GLU A 148 1.75 -23.27 -6.08
CA GLU A 148 1.79 -24.69 -5.71
C GLU A 148 0.47 -25.40 -6.03
N ARG A 149 -0.65 -24.82 -5.63
CA ARG A 149 -2.00 -25.36 -5.91
C ARG A 149 -2.30 -25.36 -7.41
N GLY A 150 -1.91 -24.31 -8.12
CA GLY A 150 -2.11 -24.20 -9.56
C GLY A 150 -1.32 -25.24 -10.36
N HIS A 151 -0.07 -25.51 -9.96
CA HIS A 151 0.75 -26.58 -10.53
C HIS A 151 0.16 -27.96 -10.22
N ALA A 152 -0.21 -28.22 -8.97
CA ALA A 152 -0.83 -29.49 -8.58
C ALA A 152 -2.14 -29.77 -9.33
N ALA A 153 -2.92 -28.73 -9.64
CA ALA A 153 -4.14 -28.83 -10.43
C ALA A 153 -3.90 -28.85 -11.96
N GLY A 154 -2.65 -28.66 -12.42
CA GLY A 154 -2.29 -28.60 -13.84
C GLY A 154 -2.82 -27.35 -14.57
N VAL A 155 -3.26 -26.32 -13.84
CA VAL A 155 -3.79 -25.06 -14.42
C VAL A 155 -2.71 -24.02 -14.65
N PHE A 156 -1.61 -24.06 -13.89
CA PHE A 156 -0.39 -23.32 -14.15
C PHE A 156 0.68 -24.25 -14.70
N ARG A 157 1.33 -23.84 -15.77
CA ARG A 157 2.34 -24.64 -16.48
C ARG A 157 3.74 -24.07 -16.35
N ARG A 158 3.84 -22.75 -16.20
CA ARG A 158 5.11 -22.05 -16.08
C ARG A 158 5.57 -22.05 -14.62
N GLU A 159 6.79 -22.52 -14.37
CA GLU A 159 7.43 -22.36 -13.07
C GLU A 159 8.02 -20.96 -12.94
N VAL A 160 7.56 -20.20 -11.93
CA VAL A 160 7.91 -18.80 -11.74
C VAL A 160 8.19 -18.54 -10.25
N ASP A 161 9.21 -17.74 -9.97
CA ASP A 161 9.44 -17.25 -8.62
C ASP A 161 8.26 -16.37 -8.14
N PRO A 162 7.68 -16.65 -6.95
CA PRO A 162 6.62 -15.81 -6.38
C PRO A 162 6.93 -14.31 -6.33
N ILE A 163 8.22 -13.95 -6.17
CA ILE A 163 8.68 -12.55 -6.18
C ILE A 163 8.50 -11.94 -7.58
N ASP A 164 8.74 -12.68 -8.65
CA ASP A 164 8.57 -12.19 -10.02
C ASP A 164 7.10 -11.94 -10.35
N VAL A 165 6.19 -12.81 -9.86
CA VAL A 165 4.74 -12.61 -9.98
C VAL A 165 4.32 -11.34 -9.21
N HIS A 166 4.81 -11.17 -7.99
CA HIS A 166 4.55 -9.96 -7.20
C HIS A 166 5.07 -8.70 -7.91
N MET A 167 6.28 -8.76 -8.47
CA MET A 167 6.88 -7.67 -9.24
C MET A 167 6.02 -7.32 -10.46
N MET A 168 5.53 -8.31 -11.22
CA MET A 168 4.68 -8.09 -12.39
C MET A 168 3.38 -7.36 -12.02
N ILE A 169 2.68 -7.82 -10.97
CA ILE A 169 1.47 -7.18 -10.46
C ILE A 169 1.76 -5.75 -10.01
N SER A 170 2.80 -5.59 -9.19
CA SER A 170 3.17 -4.29 -8.63
C SER A 170 3.63 -3.30 -9.70
N ALA A 171 4.42 -3.75 -10.69
CA ALA A 171 4.89 -2.91 -11.77
C ALA A 171 3.75 -2.28 -12.58
N PHE A 172 2.71 -3.06 -12.90
CA PHE A 172 1.53 -2.54 -13.60
C PHE A 172 0.81 -1.47 -12.77
N CYS A 173 0.55 -1.76 -11.49
CA CYS A 173 -0.15 -0.85 -10.59
C CYS A 173 0.65 0.43 -10.34
N VAL A 174 1.94 0.29 -10.05
CA VAL A 174 2.84 1.43 -9.79
C VAL A 174 2.98 2.29 -11.03
N PHE A 175 3.23 1.70 -12.21
CA PHE A 175 3.37 2.45 -13.46
C PHE A 175 2.13 3.31 -13.73
N ARG A 176 0.95 2.74 -13.58
CA ARG A 176 -0.32 3.43 -13.84
C ARG A 176 -0.49 4.68 -12.97
N VAL A 177 -0.11 4.63 -11.71
CA VAL A 177 -0.24 5.74 -10.77
C VAL A 177 0.92 6.73 -10.88
N ALA A 178 2.16 6.23 -10.88
CA ALA A 178 3.37 7.06 -10.86
C ALA A 178 3.56 7.84 -12.17
N ASN A 179 3.23 7.23 -13.32
CA ASN A 179 3.44 7.81 -14.64
C ASN A 179 2.20 8.51 -15.23
N ARG A 180 1.11 8.63 -14.45
CA ARG A 180 -0.16 9.18 -14.89
C ARG A 180 -0.01 10.51 -15.66
N HIS A 181 0.72 11.46 -15.09
CA HIS A 181 0.83 12.82 -15.62
C HIS A 181 1.69 12.88 -16.89
N THR A 182 2.85 12.22 -16.90
CA THR A 182 3.74 12.16 -18.06
C THR A 182 3.09 11.38 -19.20
N PHE A 183 2.42 10.28 -18.89
CA PHE A 183 1.71 9.47 -19.88
C PHE A 183 0.56 10.25 -20.52
N LYS A 184 -0.23 10.98 -19.71
CA LYS A 184 -1.29 11.86 -20.23
C LYS A 184 -0.73 12.92 -21.16
N THR A 185 0.40 13.54 -20.82
CA THR A 185 1.04 14.58 -21.64
C THR A 185 1.55 14.04 -22.97
N LEU A 186 2.16 12.85 -22.97
CA LEU A 186 2.79 12.26 -24.14
C LEU A 186 1.80 11.56 -25.09
N PHE A 187 0.77 10.94 -24.55
CA PHE A 187 -0.13 10.04 -25.29
C PHE A 187 -1.59 10.47 -25.25
N ASP A 188 -1.89 11.64 -24.67
CA ASP A 188 -3.25 12.17 -24.47
C ASP A 188 -4.20 11.15 -23.82
N ARG A 189 -3.66 10.32 -22.90
CA ARG A 189 -4.42 9.30 -22.20
C ARG A 189 -4.18 9.37 -20.70
N ASP A 190 -5.27 9.59 -19.93
CA ASP A 190 -5.22 9.50 -18.49
C ASP A 190 -5.33 8.03 -18.04
N LEU A 191 -4.27 7.51 -17.41
CA LEU A 191 -4.26 6.16 -16.88
C LEU A 191 -5.17 5.96 -15.65
N ALA A 192 -5.65 7.03 -15.04
CA ALA A 192 -6.60 7.03 -13.94
C ALA A 192 -8.02 7.45 -14.36
N ASP A 193 -8.32 7.42 -15.66
CA ASP A 193 -9.65 7.65 -16.18
C ASP A 193 -10.64 6.62 -15.60
N PRO A 194 -11.71 7.05 -14.88
CA PRO A 194 -12.68 6.15 -14.29
C PRO A 194 -13.38 5.26 -15.32
N ASP A 195 -13.61 5.74 -16.54
CA ASP A 195 -14.28 4.98 -17.60
C ASP A 195 -13.42 3.81 -18.11
N ARG A 196 -12.12 3.84 -17.84
CA ARG A 196 -11.17 2.78 -18.21
C ARG A 196 -10.68 1.93 -17.05
N ARG A 197 -11.13 2.24 -15.86
CA ARG A 197 -10.68 1.58 -14.63
C ARG A 197 -10.87 0.05 -14.69
N ASP A 198 -12.07 -0.37 -15.02
CA ASP A 198 -12.42 -1.81 -15.06
C ASP A 198 -11.67 -2.54 -16.19
N HIS A 199 -11.42 -1.86 -17.31
CA HIS A 199 -10.59 -2.38 -18.39
C HIS A 199 -9.15 -2.65 -17.90
N TYR A 200 -8.50 -1.71 -17.23
CA TYR A 200 -7.14 -1.91 -16.73
C TYR A 200 -7.08 -2.95 -15.61
N ARG A 201 -8.09 -2.98 -14.76
CA ARG A 201 -8.23 -3.97 -13.69
C ARG A 201 -8.33 -5.39 -14.26
N GLY A 202 -9.21 -5.61 -15.22
CA GLY A 202 -9.36 -6.90 -15.90
C GLY A 202 -8.11 -7.29 -16.69
N MET A 203 -7.51 -6.35 -17.43
CA MET A 203 -6.28 -6.56 -18.18
C MET A 203 -5.14 -7.06 -17.29
N LEU A 204 -4.96 -6.50 -16.09
CA LEU A 204 -3.95 -6.99 -15.15
C LEU A 204 -4.23 -8.44 -14.73
N GLY A 205 -5.46 -8.76 -14.37
CA GLY A 205 -5.86 -10.11 -14.00
C GLY A 205 -5.62 -11.12 -15.13
N ASP A 206 -6.01 -10.76 -16.35
CA ASP A 206 -5.79 -11.59 -17.55
C ASP A 206 -4.30 -11.80 -17.82
N MET A 207 -3.50 -10.75 -17.80
CA MET A 207 -2.04 -10.84 -18.02
C MET A 207 -1.38 -11.83 -17.06
N VAL A 208 -1.72 -11.78 -15.76
CA VAL A 208 -1.12 -12.67 -14.77
C VAL A 208 -1.55 -14.12 -14.99
N VAL A 209 -2.85 -14.35 -15.18
CA VAL A 209 -3.40 -15.71 -15.40
C VAL A 209 -2.84 -16.33 -16.67
N GLU A 210 -2.86 -15.60 -17.79
CA GLU A 210 -2.35 -16.09 -19.09
C GLU A 210 -0.85 -16.37 -19.02
N TYR A 211 -0.06 -15.49 -18.38
CA TYR A 211 1.37 -15.70 -18.20
C TYR A 211 1.68 -17.01 -17.47
N LEU A 212 0.96 -17.30 -16.37
CA LEU A 212 1.16 -18.52 -15.58
C LEU A 212 0.62 -19.79 -16.28
N SER A 213 -0.41 -19.67 -17.12
CA SER A 213 -1.05 -20.78 -17.82
C SER A 213 -0.35 -21.17 -19.13
N ALA A 214 0.46 -20.28 -19.69
CA ALA A 214 1.20 -20.53 -20.92
C ALA A 214 2.23 -21.65 -20.73
N SER A 215 2.43 -22.47 -21.77
CA SER A 215 3.58 -23.38 -21.86
C SER A 215 4.82 -22.57 -22.25
N ASP A 216 5.98 -23.00 -21.77
CA ASP A 216 7.26 -22.46 -22.24
C ASP A 216 7.51 -22.74 -23.71
#